data_87ca5ba5465bd9211da879ce7256f339
#
_entry.id   87ca5ba5465bd9211da879ce7256f339
#
_cell.length_a   1.000
_cell.length_b   1.000
_cell.length_c   1.000
_cell.angle_alpha   90.00
_cell.angle_beta   90.00
_cell.angle_gamma   90.00
#
_symmetry.space_group_name_H-M   'P 1'
#
loop_
_entity.id
_entity.type
_entity.pdbx_description
1 polymer ?
#
loop_
_entity_poly.entity_id
_entity_poly.type
_entity_poly.pdbx_seq_one_letter_code
_entity_poly.pdbx_strand_id
1 'polypeptide(L)'
;MKKQFIAIGLAAVVLIGLMIYFGINIGPARVDFQQISEKKIPREIDAEIMPEYRELERAFACRVGDEVYVVVTRGTKPTTGFEVSVDKMELSAKDNKSKLTVYADFADPEHPERLAQVKSYPYTVVRADMKGLPDEIELKVNYIK
;
A
#
# COMPACT_ATOMS: atom_id res chain seq x y z
N MET A 1 16.17 -1.54 -31.27
CA MET A 1 14.88 -1.47 -30.58
C MET A 1 15.00 -1.40 -29.05
N LYS A 2 15.75 -2.30 -28.40
CA LYS A 2 15.92 -2.27 -26.93
C LYS A 2 16.56 -0.99 -26.39
N LYS A 3 17.48 -0.36 -27.10
CA LYS A 3 18.14 0.88 -26.70
C LYS A 3 17.20 2.11 -26.73
N GLN A 4 16.20 2.13 -27.60
CA GLN A 4 15.23 3.22 -27.67
C GLN A 4 14.23 3.19 -26.52
N PHE A 5 13.79 2.00 -26.08
CA PHE A 5 12.89 1.84 -24.94
C PHE A 5 13.55 2.23 -23.61
N ILE A 6 14.84 1.92 -23.46
CA ILE A 6 15.62 2.31 -22.28
C ILE A 6 15.80 3.83 -22.24
N ALA A 7 16.05 4.48 -23.36
CA ALA A 7 16.18 5.94 -23.44
C ALA A 7 14.87 6.66 -23.14
N ILE A 8 13.74 6.14 -23.59
CA ILE A 8 12.39 6.70 -23.31
C ILE A 8 12.05 6.54 -21.82
N GLY A 9 12.36 5.39 -21.23
CA GLY A 9 12.16 5.15 -19.80
C GLY A 9 13.01 6.07 -18.93
N LEU A 10 14.26 6.30 -19.28
CA LEU A 10 15.17 7.18 -18.56
C LEU A 10 14.74 8.66 -18.68
N ALA A 11 14.30 9.09 -19.87
CA ALA A 11 13.80 10.43 -20.10
C ALA A 11 12.53 10.72 -19.30
N ALA A 12 11.61 9.76 -19.20
CA ALA A 12 10.40 9.89 -18.39
C ALA A 12 10.73 10.02 -16.89
N VAL A 13 11.68 9.26 -16.38
CA VAL A 13 12.10 9.34 -14.97
C VAL A 13 12.79 10.66 -14.66
N VAL A 14 13.61 11.18 -15.57
CA VAL A 14 14.27 12.49 -15.44
C VAL A 14 13.25 13.62 -15.48
N LEU A 15 12.24 13.53 -16.36
CA LEU A 15 11.15 14.52 -16.43
C LEU A 15 10.30 14.55 -15.18
N ILE A 16 9.95 13.39 -14.62
CA ILE A 16 9.22 13.30 -13.36
C ILE A 16 10.05 13.85 -12.20
N GLY A 17 11.34 13.54 -12.14
CA GLY A 17 12.26 14.09 -11.16
C GLY A 17 12.42 15.61 -11.27
N LEU A 18 12.48 16.15 -12.46
CA LEU A 18 12.52 17.61 -12.73
C LEU A 18 11.21 18.28 -12.36
N MET A 19 10.06 17.67 -12.63
CA MET A 19 8.75 18.21 -12.27
C MET A 19 8.59 18.29 -10.74
N ILE A 20 9.04 17.29 -10.01
CA ILE A 20 9.05 17.31 -8.55
C ILE A 20 10.01 18.41 -8.03
N TYR A 21 11.17 18.55 -8.65
CA TYR A 21 12.17 19.56 -8.27
C TYR A 21 11.67 20.99 -8.46
N PHE A 22 10.90 21.26 -9.51
CA PHE A 22 10.33 22.58 -9.78
C PHE A 22 8.99 22.85 -9.08
N GLY A 23 8.53 21.94 -8.21
CA GLY A 23 7.29 22.13 -7.47
C GLY A 23 6.03 22.08 -8.32
N ILE A 24 6.09 21.43 -9.49
CA ILE A 24 4.91 21.25 -10.35
C ILE A 24 3.99 20.22 -9.71
N ASN A 25 2.74 20.59 -9.55
CA ASN A 25 1.73 19.64 -9.05
C ASN A 25 1.46 18.59 -10.11
N ILE A 26 1.71 17.33 -9.75
CA ILE A 26 1.39 16.18 -10.59
C ILE A 26 0.08 15.59 -10.07
N GLY A 27 -0.91 15.50 -10.95
CA GLY A 27 -2.18 14.86 -10.65
C GLY A 27 -2.00 13.37 -10.32
N PRO A 28 -3.05 12.73 -9.74
CA PRO A 28 -2.96 11.33 -9.32
C PRO A 28 -2.62 10.41 -10.48
N ALA A 29 -1.58 9.59 -10.31
CA ALA A 29 -1.17 8.55 -11.25
C ALA A 29 -1.31 7.19 -10.58
N ARG A 30 -1.89 6.23 -11.29
CA ARG A 30 -2.08 4.88 -10.79
C ARG A 30 -0.75 4.18 -10.54
N VAL A 31 -0.64 3.53 -9.40
CA VAL A 31 0.51 2.70 -9.03
C VAL A 31 0.11 1.23 -9.15
N ASP A 32 0.87 0.48 -9.95
CA ASP A 32 0.67 -0.96 -10.05
C ASP A 32 1.22 -1.67 -8.82
N PHE A 33 0.58 -2.76 -8.45
CA PHE A 33 0.98 -3.54 -7.29
C PHE A 33 0.65 -5.02 -7.46
N GLN A 34 1.31 -5.85 -6.66
CA GLN A 34 1.04 -7.29 -6.59
C GLN A 34 0.68 -7.67 -5.15
N GLN A 35 -0.40 -8.43 -5.00
CA GLN A 35 -0.77 -9.04 -3.73
C GLN A 35 0.30 -10.04 -3.30
N ILE A 36 0.75 -9.95 -2.06
CA ILE A 36 1.73 -10.86 -1.50
C ILE A 36 1.00 -11.86 -0.59
N SER A 37 1.23 -13.15 -0.83
CA SER A 37 0.70 -14.20 0.06
C SER A 37 1.43 -14.17 1.42
N GLU A 38 0.75 -14.58 2.48
CA GLU A 38 1.30 -14.60 3.84
C GLU A 38 2.68 -15.26 3.93
N LYS A 39 2.87 -16.36 3.21
CA LYS A 39 4.15 -17.10 3.19
C LYS A 39 5.31 -16.34 2.54
N LYS A 40 5.01 -15.32 1.73
CA LYS A 40 6.00 -14.52 1.00
C LYS A 40 6.20 -13.13 1.60
N ILE A 41 5.52 -12.81 2.69
CA ILE A 41 5.71 -11.54 3.38
C ILE A 41 7.12 -11.53 3.98
N PRO A 42 7.92 -10.48 3.70
CA PRO A 42 9.24 -10.35 4.30
C PRO A 42 9.17 -10.41 5.84
N ARG A 43 10.13 -11.08 6.43
CA ARG A 43 10.19 -11.25 7.89
C ARG A 43 10.25 -9.91 8.63
N GLU A 44 10.90 -8.94 8.06
CA GLU A 44 11.00 -7.58 8.60
C GLU A 44 9.61 -6.94 8.79
N ILE A 45 8.69 -7.23 7.89
CA ILE A 45 7.31 -6.74 8.00
C ILE A 45 6.54 -7.54 9.05
N ASP A 46 6.57 -8.87 8.94
CA ASP A 46 5.76 -9.74 9.76
C ASP A 46 6.20 -9.75 11.24
N ALA A 47 7.51 -9.80 11.48
CA ALA A 47 8.05 -9.93 12.83
C ALA A 47 8.36 -8.60 13.52
N GLU A 48 8.73 -7.56 12.77
CA GLU A 48 9.21 -6.31 13.36
C GLU A 48 8.16 -5.19 13.29
N ILE A 49 7.40 -5.11 12.22
CA ILE A 49 6.46 -4.02 11.98
C ILE A 49 5.03 -4.38 12.42
N MET A 50 4.55 -5.53 12.04
CA MET A 50 3.17 -5.93 12.31
C MET A 50 2.79 -5.93 13.79
N PRO A 51 3.62 -6.39 14.73
CA PRO A 51 3.25 -6.36 16.15
C PRO A 51 2.96 -4.97 16.69
N GLU A 52 3.60 -3.94 16.12
CA GLU A 52 3.39 -2.55 16.52
C GLU A 52 2.13 -1.94 15.93
N TYR A 53 1.79 -2.28 14.67
CA TYR A 53 0.75 -1.58 13.91
C TYR A 53 -0.55 -2.35 13.72
N ARG A 54 -0.59 -3.66 13.98
CA ARG A 54 -1.75 -4.52 13.69
C ARG A 54 -3.04 -4.11 14.40
N GLU A 55 -2.94 -3.44 15.53
CA GLU A 55 -4.10 -2.98 16.32
C GLU A 55 -4.70 -1.66 15.80
N LEU A 56 -4.06 -1.04 14.84
CA LEU A 56 -4.48 0.23 14.25
C LEU A 56 -5.12 0.01 12.88
N GLU A 57 -6.06 0.89 12.53
CA GLU A 57 -6.60 0.97 11.18
C GLU A 57 -5.78 1.99 10.40
N ARG A 58 -4.88 1.52 9.55
CA ARG A 58 -4.01 2.41 8.78
C ARG A 58 -3.35 1.74 7.59
N ALA A 59 -2.81 2.55 6.70
CA ALA A 59 -1.86 2.13 5.68
C ALA A 59 -0.48 2.69 5.99
N PHE A 60 0.54 1.92 5.71
CA PHE A 60 1.92 2.37 5.77
C PHE A 60 2.76 1.71 4.67
N ALA A 61 3.83 2.37 4.28
CA ALA A 61 4.76 1.88 3.29
C ALA A 61 6.12 1.62 3.96
N CYS A 62 6.77 0.55 3.56
CA CYS A 62 8.11 0.21 4.01
C CYS A 62 8.94 -0.32 2.87
N ARG A 63 10.26 -0.18 2.99
CA ARG A 63 11.21 -0.70 2.03
C ARG A 63 11.96 -1.88 2.61
N VAL A 64 11.95 -3.00 1.89
CA VAL A 64 12.73 -4.18 2.22
C VAL A 64 13.59 -4.53 1.00
N GLY A 65 14.90 -4.43 1.15
CA GLY A 65 15.81 -4.52 0.00
C GLY A 65 15.54 -3.39 -0.99
N ASP A 66 15.31 -3.75 -2.25
CA ASP A 66 15.00 -2.81 -3.34
C ASP A 66 13.49 -2.68 -3.61
N GLU A 67 12.67 -3.36 -2.82
CA GLU A 67 11.23 -3.43 -3.02
C GLU A 67 10.48 -2.55 -2.02
N VAL A 68 9.41 -1.92 -2.49
CA VAL A 68 8.49 -1.13 -1.66
C VAL A 68 7.22 -1.96 -1.40
N TYR A 69 6.89 -2.11 -0.13
CA TYR A 69 5.69 -2.81 0.31
C TYR A 69 4.73 -1.81 0.95
N VAL A 70 3.45 -2.00 0.67
CA VAL A 70 2.37 -1.27 1.33
C VAL A 70 1.55 -2.25 2.15
N VAL A 71 1.38 -1.92 3.41
CA VAL A 71 0.62 -2.73 4.37
C VAL A 71 -0.62 -1.95 4.76
N VAL A 72 -1.76 -2.62 4.72
CA VAL A 72 -3.03 -2.07 5.21
C VAL A 72 -3.50 -2.93 6.36
N THR A 73 -3.69 -2.32 7.52
CA THR A 73 -4.19 -2.97 8.73
C THR A 73 -5.58 -2.47 9.04
N ARG A 74 -6.42 -3.35 9.57
CA ARG A 74 -7.82 -3.04 9.89
C ARG A 74 -8.06 -2.84 11.39
N GLY A 75 -7.05 -3.08 12.22
CA GLY A 75 -7.19 -3.05 13.66
C GLY A 75 -7.72 -4.35 14.25
N THR A 76 -7.97 -4.35 15.54
CA THR A 76 -8.46 -5.52 16.27
C THR A 76 -9.93 -5.78 15.94
N LYS A 77 -10.27 -7.03 15.63
CA LYS A 77 -11.63 -7.51 15.41
C LYS A 77 -11.97 -8.62 16.42
N PRO A 78 -13.24 -8.72 16.83
CA PRO A 78 -13.64 -9.67 17.87
C PRO A 78 -13.70 -11.12 17.41
N THR A 79 -13.80 -11.34 16.11
CA THR A 79 -13.90 -12.67 15.50
C THR A 79 -13.00 -12.79 14.29
N THR A 80 -12.86 -13.98 13.76
CA THR A 80 -12.30 -14.22 12.43
C THR A 80 -13.25 -13.78 11.31
N GLY A 81 -12.83 -13.85 10.05
CA GLY A 81 -13.68 -13.61 8.88
C GLY A 81 -13.70 -12.18 8.34
N PHE A 82 -13.09 -11.23 9.03
CA PHE A 82 -12.91 -9.87 8.52
C PHE A 82 -11.78 -9.84 7.51
N GLU A 83 -12.01 -9.22 6.36
CA GLU A 83 -11.06 -9.22 5.26
C GLU A 83 -10.60 -7.81 4.90
N VAL A 84 -9.38 -7.73 4.37
CA VAL A 84 -8.77 -6.51 3.87
C VAL A 84 -8.18 -6.79 2.48
N SER A 85 -8.51 -5.94 1.52
CA SER A 85 -7.90 -5.99 0.20
C SER A 85 -7.60 -4.59 -0.31
N VAL A 86 -6.58 -4.46 -1.16
CA VAL A 86 -6.27 -3.21 -1.82
C VAL A 86 -6.96 -3.21 -3.18
N ASP A 87 -7.78 -2.19 -3.43
CA ASP A 87 -8.45 -2.00 -4.71
C ASP A 87 -7.53 -1.28 -5.72
N LYS A 88 -7.01 -0.14 -5.34
CA LYS A 88 -6.09 0.65 -6.16
C LYS A 88 -5.21 1.55 -5.31
N MET A 89 -4.13 2.02 -5.92
CA MET A 89 -3.27 3.05 -5.33
C MET A 89 -2.99 4.14 -6.35
N GLU A 90 -2.90 5.37 -5.87
CA GLU A 90 -2.60 6.55 -6.66
C GLU A 90 -1.49 7.36 -6.00
N LEU A 91 -0.52 7.78 -6.81
CA LEU A 91 0.57 8.64 -6.36
C LEU A 91 0.39 10.03 -6.95
N SER A 92 0.43 11.04 -6.11
CA SER A 92 0.40 12.44 -6.50
C SER A 92 1.57 13.19 -5.90
N ALA A 93 1.91 14.33 -6.48
CA ALA A 93 2.92 15.23 -5.94
C ALA A 93 2.36 16.64 -5.85
N LYS A 94 2.56 17.27 -4.70
CA LYS A 94 2.16 18.64 -4.43
C LYS A 94 3.18 19.29 -3.48
N ASP A 95 3.62 20.49 -3.80
CA ASP A 95 4.55 21.26 -2.97
C ASP A 95 5.84 20.48 -2.62
N ASN A 96 6.40 19.78 -3.62
CA ASN A 96 7.60 18.92 -3.51
C ASN A 96 7.43 17.71 -2.60
N LYS A 97 6.20 17.35 -2.23
CA LYS A 97 5.89 16.15 -1.45
C LYS A 97 5.10 15.17 -2.27
N SER A 98 5.48 13.90 -2.20
CA SER A 98 4.72 12.81 -2.77
C SER A 98 3.71 12.27 -1.77
N LYS A 99 2.51 11.96 -2.25
CA LYS A 99 1.44 11.37 -1.45
C LYS A 99 0.90 10.13 -2.15
N LEU A 100 0.94 9.02 -1.45
CA LEU A 100 0.31 7.78 -1.89
C LEU A 100 -1.07 7.66 -1.26
N THR A 101 -2.09 7.55 -2.08
CA THR A 101 -3.45 7.26 -1.63
C THR A 101 -3.76 5.78 -1.89
N VAL A 102 -4.05 5.05 -0.83
CA VAL A 102 -4.38 3.63 -0.86
C VAL A 102 -5.89 3.47 -0.70
N TYR A 103 -6.54 2.91 -1.70
CA TYR A 103 -7.96 2.57 -1.65
C TYR A 103 -8.10 1.10 -1.27
N ALA A 104 -8.68 0.84 -0.13
CA ALA A 104 -8.85 -0.52 0.40
C ALA A 104 -10.32 -0.86 0.60
N ASP A 105 -10.64 -2.12 0.39
CA ASP A 105 -11.94 -2.70 0.70
C ASP A 105 -11.84 -3.50 2.01
N PHE A 106 -12.71 -3.18 2.95
CA PHE A 106 -12.85 -3.88 4.22
C PHE A 106 -14.18 -4.62 4.22
N ALA A 107 -14.10 -5.95 4.11
CA ALA A 107 -15.29 -6.80 4.07
C ALA A 107 -15.57 -7.43 5.44
N ASP A 108 -16.80 -7.26 5.91
CA ASP A 108 -17.27 -7.87 7.14
C ASP A 108 -17.87 -9.26 6.85
N PRO A 109 -17.71 -10.22 7.76
CA PRO A 109 -18.39 -11.52 7.62
C PRO A 109 -19.91 -11.36 7.77
N GLU A 110 -20.69 -12.16 7.02
CA GLU A 110 -22.16 -12.12 7.09
C GLU A 110 -22.70 -12.56 8.46
N HIS A 111 -22.05 -13.56 9.06
CA HIS A 111 -22.48 -14.17 10.32
C HIS A 111 -21.32 -14.28 11.31
N PRO A 112 -20.87 -13.16 11.88
CA PRO A 112 -19.74 -13.17 12.81
C PRO A 112 -19.98 -14.04 14.04
N GLU A 113 -21.24 -14.19 14.49
CA GLU A 113 -21.63 -15.03 15.61
C GLU A 113 -21.37 -16.54 15.38
N ARG A 114 -21.21 -16.96 14.12
CA ARG A 114 -20.93 -18.36 13.72
C ARG A 114 -19.45 -18.66 13.56
N LEU A 115 -18.60 -17.63 13.65
CA LEU A 115 -17.17 -17.75 13.46
C LEU A 115 -16.44 -17.93 14.79
N ALA A 116 -15.15 -18.22 14.71
CA ALA A 116 -14.33 -18.34 15.92
C ALA A 116 -14.34 -17.01 16.70
N GLN A 117 -14.75 -17.06 17.96
CA GLN A 117 -14.84 -15.89 18.85
C GLN A 117 -13.47 -15.58 19.47
N VAL A 118 -12.49 -15.39 18.61
CA VAL A 118 -11.11 -15.04 18.96
C VAL A 118 -10.73 -13.73 18.26
N LYS A 119 -9.98 -12.90 18.96
CA LYS A 119 -9.48 -11.66 18.37
C LYS A 119 -8.67 -11.95 17.10
N SER A 120 -8.90 -11.17 16.08
CA SER A 120 -8.13 -11.23 14.83
C SER A 120 -7.61 -9.84 14.46
N TYR A 121 -6.59 -9.82 13.63
CA TYR A 121 -5.91 -8.60 13.17
C TYR A 121 -5.82 -8.63 11.64
N PRO A 122 -6.93 -8.35 10.94
CA PRO A 122 -6.95 -8.42 9.49
C PRO A 122 -5.98 -7.42 8.86
N TYR A 123 -5.22 -7.88 7.90
CA TYR A 123 -4.27 -7.04 7.16
C TYR A 123 -4.03 -7.61 5.77
N THR A 124 -3.44 -6.80 4.92
CA THR A 124 -2.94 -7.23 3.62
C THR A 124 -1.62 -6.55 3.32
N VAL A 125 -0.77 -7.22 2.57
CA VAL A 125 0.52 -6.71 2.12
C VAL A 125 0.56 -6.79 0.60
N VAL A 126 0.89 -5.68 -0.03
CA VAL A 126 1.11 -5.61 -1.47
C VAL A 126 2.51 -5.07 -1.75
N ARG A 127 3.12 -5.56 -2.82
CA ARG A 127 4.36 -5.01 -3.34
C ARG A 127 4.00 -3.96 -4.38
N ALA A 128 4.37 -2.72 -4.12
CA ALA A 128 4.09 -1.61 -5.00
C ALA A 128 5.20 -1.40 -6.03
N ASP A 129 4.82 -1.10 -7.26
CA ASP A 129 5.77 -0.72 -8.31
C ASP A 129 6.16 0.76 -8.15
N MET A 130 6.99 1.00 -7.14
CA MET A 130 7.51 2.32 -6.77
C MET A 130 9.00 2.23 -6.56
N LYS A 131 9.72 3.28 -6.89
CA LYS A 131 11.18 3.35 -6.70
C LYS A 131 11.62 3.76 -5.30
N GLY A 132 10.74 4.42 -4.55
CA GLY A 132 11.03 4.90 -3.21
C GLY A 132 9.76 5.07 -2.39
N LEU A 133 9.94 5.37 -1.12
CA LEU A 133 8.83 5.61 -0.21
C LEU A 133 8.16 6.96 -0.50
N PRO A 134 6.82 7.05 -0.41
CA PRO A 134 6.12 8.33 -0.46
C PRO A 134 6.41 9.15 0.79
N ASP A 135 6.30 10.47 0.68
CA ASP A 135 6.42 11.36 1.85
C ASP A 135 5.22 11.27 2.77
N GLU A 136 4.04 11.08 2.17
CA GLU A 136 2.78 10.94 2.89
C GLU A 136 2.00 9.74 2.35
N ILE A 137 1.20 9.12 3.21
CA ILE A 137 0.30 8.04 2.85
C ILE A 137 -1.09 8.30 3.45
N GLU A 138 -2.11 8.11 2.64
CA GLU A 138 -3.50 8.24 3.04
C GLU A 138 -4.25 6.94 2.74
N LEU A 139 -5.04 6.48 3.68
CA LEU A 139 -5.92 5.33 3.53
C LEU A 139 -7.36 5.79 3.32
N LYS A 140 -7.96 5.35 2.22
CA LYS A 140 -9.39 5.52 1.93
C LYS A 140 -10.05 4.14 1.92
N VAL A 141 -11.00 3.94 2.82
CA VAL A 141 -11.65 2.66 3.03
C VAL A 141 -13.06 2.65 2.45
N ASN A 142 -13.36 1.58 1.72
CA ASN A 142 -14.70 1.20 1.34
C ASN A 142 -15.14 0.02 2.21
N TYR A 143 -16.16 0.22 3.05
CA TYR A 143 -16.68 -0.81 3.93
C TYR A 143 -17.75 -1.61 3.21
N ILE A 144 -17.52 -2.91 3.06
CA ILE A 144 -18.43 -3.85 2.42
C ILE A 144 -19.09 -4.69 3.51
N LYS A 145 -20.41 -4.62 3.55
CA LYS A 145 -21.21 -5.43 4.47
C LYS A 145 -21.75 -6.67 3.81
#